data_d4162bb86db4918764672d69515af239
#
_entry.id   d4162bb86db4918764672d69515af239
#
_cell.length_a   1.000
_cell.length_b   1.000
_cell.length_c   1.000
_cell.angle_alpha   90.00
_cell.angle_beta   90.00
_cell.angle_gamma   90.00
#
_symmetry.space_group_name_H-M   'P 1'
#
loop_
_entity.id
_entity.type
_entity.pdbx_description
1 polymer ?
#
loop_
_entity_poly.entity_id
_entity_poly.type
_entity_poly.pdbx_seq_one_letter_code
_entity_poly.pdbx_strand_id
1 'polypeptide(L)'
;ESLGIGSCYIGDILEQHDLHRELLNLSEYVVPVCMLVLGYPAEDHFKRQKPKRCKLEDIVCVDQYHRKNKQELKNMFEHKAVNKTLNEWAIAFCNRKYNSDFSKEMTNSVQKYIDQFKSEAD
;
A
#
# COMPACT_ATOMS: atom_id res chain seq x y z
N GLU A 1 11.59 12.07 13.89
CA GLU A 1 12.67 12.71 13.11
C GLU A 1 13.59 13.57 14.01
N SER A 2 13.06 14.35 14.95
CA SER A 2 13.87 15.21 15.85
C SER A 2 14.92 14.44 16.68
N LEU A 3 14.69 13.16 16.93
CA LEU A 3 15.61 12.27 17.64
C LEU A 3 16.47 11.41 16.69
N GLY A 4 16.46 11.68 15.39
CA GLY A 4 17.14 10.86 14.39
C GLY A 4 16.47 9.50 14.12
N ILE A 5 15.27 9.25 14.66
CA ILE A 5 14.52 8.01 14.48
C ILE A 5 13.67 8.13 13.22
N GLY A 6 13.83 7.18 12.30
CA GLY A 6 12.96 7.00 11.15
C GLY A 6 11.75 6.12 11.47
N SER A 7 10.74 6.17 10.60
CA SER A 7 9.54 5.35 10.74
C SER A 7 9.09 4.79 9.39
N CYS A 8 8.42 3.62 9.43
CA CYS A 8 7.82 3.01 8.26
C CYS A 8 6.44 2.44 8.63
N TYR A 9 5.42 2.83 7.86
CA TYR A 9 4.09 2.23 7.95
C TYR A 9 4.07 0.91 7.18
N ILE A 10 3.64 -0.15 7.84
CA ILE A 10 3.50 -1.50 7.30
C ILE A 10 2.02 -1.85 7.21
N GLY A 11 1.50 -1.95 5.99
CA GLY A 11 0.12 -2.37 5.73
C GLY A 11 -0.05 -3.89 5.71
N ASP A 12 1.05 -4.62 5.56
CA ASP A 12 1.07 -6.08 5.43
C ASP A 12 0.60 -6.81 6.72
N ILE A 13 0.42 -6.07 7.83
CA ILE A 13 -0.23 -6.58 9.05
C ILE A 13 -1.67 -7.07 8.82
N LEU A 14 -2.28 -6.69 7.70
CA LEU A 14 -3.62 -7.13 7.32
C LEU A 14 -3.65 -8.53 6.67
N GLU A 15 -2.50 -9.08 6.26
CA GLU A 15 -2.41 -10.46 5.76
C GLU A 15 -2.51 -11.48 6.90
N GLN A 16 -2.69 -12.74 6.54
CA GLN A 16 -2.69 -13.87 7.49
C GLN A 16 -3.61 -13.62 8.71
N HIS A 17 -4.86 -13.28 8.43
CA HIS A 17 -5.88 -12.91 9.41
C HIS A 17 -5.86 -13.78 10.69
N ASP A 18 -5.91 -15.11 10.54
CA ASP A 18 -6.03 -16.02 11.67
C ASP A 18 -4.77 -16.00 12.54
N LEU A 19 -3.57 -15.96 11.90
CA LEU A 19 -2.29 -15.89 12.59
C LEU A 19 -2.14 -14.59 13.38
N HIS A 20 -2.46 -13.45 12.78
CA HIS A 20 -2.33 -12.16 13.46
C HIS A 20 -3.37 -11.98 14.58
N ARG A 21 -4.57 -12.52 14.41
CA ARG A 21 -5.57 -12.54 15.48
C ARG A 21 -5.09 -13.33 16.70
N GLU A 22 -4.51 -14.51 16.48
CA GLU A 22 -3.96 -15.34 17.55
C GLU A 22 -2.74 -14.65 18.21
N LEU A 23 -1.77 -14.25 17.40
CA LEU A 23 -0.51 -13.64 17.88
C LEU A 23 -0.73 -12.38 18.73
N LEU A 24 -1.67 -11.54 18.32
CA LEU A 24 -1.99 -10.26 18.97
C LEU A 24 -3.15 -10.38 19.97
N ASN A 25 -3.71 -11.57 20.15
CA ASN A 25 -4.87 -11.84 20.99
C ASN A 25 -6.03 -10.85 20.72
N LEU A 26 -6.36 -10.64 19.44
CA LEU A 26 -7.38 -9.69 19.03
C LEU A 26 -8.78 -10.23 19.37
N SER A 27 -9.57 -9.41 20.05
CA SER A 27 -10.98 -9.68 20.26
C SER A 27 -11.80 -9.50 18.98
N GLU A 28 -13.05 -9.96 19.00
CA GLU A 28 -14.00 -9.75 17.91
C GLU A 28 -14.15 -8.25 17.59
N TYR A 29 -14.37 -7.93 16.34
CA TYR A 29 -14.48 -6.55 15.80
C TYR A 29 -13.22 -5.68 15.93
N VAL A 30 -12.06 -6.26 16.29
CA VAL A 30 -10.77 -5.55 16.29
C VAL A 30 -9.98 -5.90 15.04
N VAL A 31 -9.54 -4.87 14.31
CA VAL A 31 -8.75 -5.00 13.07
C VAL A 31 -7.42 -4.28 13.23
N PRO A 32 -6.28 -4.94 12.98
CA PRO A 32 -4.97 -4.28 12.96
C PRO A 32 -4.83 -3.51 11.63
N VAL A 33 -5.06 -2.21 11.63
CA VAL A 33 -5.10 -1.41 10.40
C VAL A 33 -3.70 -1.20 9.81
N CYS A 34 -2.70 -0.99 10.68
CA CYS A 34 -1.34 -0.76 10.24
C CYS A 34 -0.37 -0.98 11.42
N MET A 35 0.85 -1.38 11.09
CA MET A 35 1.96 -1.45 12.05
C MET A 35 2.94 -0.31 11.76
N LEU A 36 3.42 0.37 12.80
CA LEU A 36 4.45 1.39 12.69
C LEU A 36 5.76 0.83 13.22
N VAL A 37 6.75 0.70 12.33
CA VAL A 37 8.11 0.32 12.70
C VAL A 37 8.96 1.57 12.90
N LEU A 38 9.67 1.63 14.01
CA LEU A 38 10.56 2.74 14.37
C LEU A 38 12.00 2.23 14.48
N GLY A 39 12.97 3.02 14.03
CA GLY A 39 14.37 2.64 14.13
C GLY A 39 15.33 3.70 13.61
N TYR A 40 16.61 3.52 13.89
CA TYR A 40 17.64 4.37 13.31
C TYR A 40 17.89 3.95 11.86
N PRO A 41 17.98 4.94 10.93
CA PRO A 41 18.30 4.64 9.53
C PRO A 41 19.69 4.00 9.41
N ALA A 42 19.86 3.04 8.50
CA ALA A 42 21.17 2.52 8.16
C ALA A 42 22.05 3.62 7.56
N GLU A 43 23.36 3.54 7.75
CA GLU A 43 24.33 4.57 7.31
C GLU A 43 24.24 4.87 5.81
N ASP A 44 23.94 3.88 4.98
CA ASP A 44 23.80 4.03 3.54
C ASP A 44 22.46 4.65 3.09
N HIS A 45 21.49 4.79 4.01
CA HIS A 45 20.15 5.28 3.69
C HIS A 45 20.19 6.67 3.05
N PHE A 46 21.01 7.57 3.59
CA PHE A 46 21.12 8.95 3.09
C PHE A 46 21.89 9.05 1.76
N LYS A 47 22.64 8.00 1.40
CA LYS A 47 23.38 7.92 0.12
C LYS A 47 22.55 7.36 -1.02
N ARG A 48 21.40 6.74 -0.72
CA ARG A 48 20.53 6.14 -1.73
C ARG A 48 19.83 7.20 -2.56
N GLN A 49 19.86 7.01 -3.86
CA GLN A 49 19.06 7.85 -4.76
C GLN A 49 17.57 7.63 -4.49
N LYS A 50 16.86 8.71 -4.17
CA LYS A 50 15.41 8.65 -3.97
C LYS A 50 14.68 8.32 -5.28
N PRO A 51 13.75 7.38 -5.29
CA PRO A 51 12.96 7.08 -6.49
C PRO A 51 12.11 8.29 -6.88
N LYS A 52 12.00 8.52 -8.19
CA LYS A 52 11.11 9.57 -8.72
C LYS A 52 9.67 9.30 -8.25
N ARG A 53 9.00 10.34 -7.81
CA ARG A 53 7.60 10.34 -7.39
C ARG A 53 6.74 11.05 -8.43
N CYS A 54 5.43 10.80 -8.40
CA CYS A 54 4.46 11.64 -9.11
C CYS A 54 4.51 13.07 -8.56
N LYS A 55 4.11 14.04 -9.33
CA LYS A 55 3.98 15.41 -8.86
C LYS A 55 2.86 15.52 -7.85
N LEU A 56 2.91 16.54 -6.99
CA LEU A 56 1.90 16.73 -5.95
C LEU A 56 0.51 16.97 -6.57
N GLU A 57 0.43 17.75 -7.62
CA GLU A 57 -0.79 18.03 -8.38
C GLU A 57 -1.41 16.78 -9.02
N ASP A 58 -0.63 15.71 -9.20
CA ASP A 58 -1.12 14.44 -9.73
C ASP A 58 -1.87 13.60 -8.69
N ILE A 59 -1.60 13.80 -7.41
CA ILE A 59 -2.10 12.95 -6.32
C ILE A 59 -2.92 13.69 -5.27
N VAL A 60 -2.88 15.00 -5.28
CA VAL A 60 -3.68 15.85 -4.37
C VAL A 60 -4.75 16.58 -5.15
N CYS A 61 -5.99 16.47 -4.68
CA CYS A 61 -7.11 17.28 -5.13
C CYS A 61 -7.48 18.26 -4.02
N VAL A 62 -7.73 19.53 -4.37
CA VAL A 62 -8.19 20.56 -3.43
C VAL A 62 -9.68 20.78 -3.65
N ASP A 63 -10.45 20.73 -2.56
CA ASP A 63 -11.90 20.92 -2.48
C ASP A 63 -12.73 19.89 -3.25
N GLN A 64 -12.35 19.51 -4.47
CA GLN A 64 -13.11 18.59 -5.32
C GLN A 64 -12.20 17.51 -5.89
N TYR A 65 -12.72 16.28 -5.92
CA TYR A 65 -12.03 15.18 -6.58
C TYR A 65 -12.08 15.32 -8.10
N HIS A 66 -10.92 15.19 -8.75
CA HIS A 66 -10.79 15.15 -10.20
C HIS A 66 -10.35 13.76 -10.65
N ARG A 67 -11.20 13.08 -11.41
CA ARG A 67 -10.86 11.79 -12.02
C ARG A 67 -9.98 12.03 -13.25
N LYS A 68 -8.74 11.55 -13.18
CA LYS A 68 -7.76 11.73 -14.26
C LYS A 68 -8.16 10.96 -15.53
N ASN A 69 -7.99 11.62 -16.66
CA ASN A 69 -8.16 11.01 -17.98
C ASN A 69 -6.91 10.22 -18.40
N LYS A 70 -6.97 9.53 -19.56
CA LYS A 70 -5.86 8.68 -20.04
C LYS A 70 -4.56 9.44 -20.27
N GLN A 71 -4.63 10.69 -20.75
CA GLN A 71 -3.42 11.49 -21.00
C GLN A 71 -2.78 11.96 -19.69
N GLU A 72 -3.56 12.37 -18.72
CA GLU A 72 -3.09 12.74 -17.38
C GLU A 72 -2.43 11.54 -16.68
N LEU A 73 -3.04 10.35 -16.75
CA LEU A 73 -2.44 9.14 -16.21
C LEU A 73 -1.13 8.77 -16.93
N LYS A 74 -1.06 8.94 -18.24
CA LYS A 74 0.18 8.73 -19.01
C LYS A 74 1.27 9.67 -18.49
N ASN A 75 1.01 10.95 -18.41
CA ASN A 75 1.99 11.95 -17.94
C ASN A 75 2.45 11.66 -16.51
N MET A 76 1.51 11.27 -15.63
CA MET A 76 1.78 10.94 -14.22
C MET A 76 2.74 9.74 -14.08
N PHE A 77 2.59 8.70 -14.90
CA PHE A 77 3.33 7.44 -14.76
C PHE A 77 4.48 7.25 -15.75
N GLU A 78 4.66 8.14 -16.73
CA GLU A 78 5.70 8.01 -17.77
C GLU A 78 7.11 7.81 -17.19
N HIS A 79 7.42 8.46 -16.08
CA HIS A 79 8.70 8.31 -15.38
C HIS A 79 8.96 6.90 -14.80
N LYS A 80 7.94 6.04 -14.74
CA LYS A 80 8.05 4.64 -14.28
C LYS A 80 8.38 3.67 -15.41
N ALA A 81 8.14 4.06 -16.64
CA ALA A 81 8.30 3.21 -17.84
C ALA A 81 9.73 3.27 -18.39
N VAL A 82 10.73 3.05 -17.53
CA VAL A 82 12.15 3.02 -17.96
C VAL A 82 12.39 1.79 -18.82
N ASN A 83 12.91 1.98 -20.05
CA ASN A 83 13.23 0.93 -21.03
C ASN A 83 12.05 0.04 -21.46
N LYS A 84 10.82 0.51 -21.34
CA LYS A 84 9.61 -0.18 -21.79
C LYS A 84 8.49 0.82 -22.04
N THR A 85 7.44 0.38 -22.72
CA THR A 85 6.23 1.20 -22.86
C THR A 85 5.48 1.31 -21.53
N LEU A 86 4.67 2.37 -21.38
CA LEU A 86 3.84 2.53 -20.21
C LEU A 86 2.85 1.36 -20.02
N ASN A 87 2.34 0.82 -21.13
CA ASN A 87 1.43 -0.32 -21.09
C ASN A 87 2.12 -1.59 -20.56
N GLU A 88 3.32 -1.90 -21.05
CA GLU A 88 4.12 -3.04 -20.54
C GLU A 88 4.46 -2.86 -19.06
N TRP A 89 4.82 -1.64 -18.65
CA TRP A 89 5.05 -1.35 -17.23
C TRP A 89 3.77 -1.56 -16.40
N ALA A 90 2.62 -1.07 -16.87
CA ALA A 90 1.35 -1.20 -16.16
C ALA A 90 0.92 -2.66 -16.01
N ILE A 91 1.03 -3.46 -17.08
CA ILE A 91 0.76 -4.90 -17.03
C ILE A 91 1.67 -5.60 -16.01
N ALA A 92 2.97 -5.35 -16.06
CA ALA A 92 3.92 -5.94 -15.12
C ALA A 92 3.64 -5.50 -13.67
N PHE A 93 3.27 -4.24 -13.47
CA PHE A 93 2.88 -3.71 -12.17
C PHE A 93 1.63 -4.39 -11.62
N CYS A 94 0.57 -4.51 -12.44
CA CYS A 94 -0.68 -5.16 -12.06
C CYS A 94 -0.46 -6.64 -11.71
N ASN A 95 0.30 -7.36 -12.52
CA ASN A 95 0.62 -8.77 -12.25
C ASN A 95 1.35 -8.94 -10.92
N ARG A 96 2.31 -8.08 -10.62
CA ARG A 96 3.07 -8.14 -9.38
C ARG A 96 2.26 -7.70 -8.16
N LYS A 97 1.35 -6.72 -8.30
CA LYS A 97 0.66 -6.09 -7.16
C LYS A 97 -0.74 -6.62 -6.91
N TYR A 98 -1.44 -7.09 -7.93
CA TYR A 98 -2.84 -7.52 -7.79
C TYR A 98 -3.04 -9.01 -8.06
N ASN A 99 -2.16 -9.63 -8.85
CA ASN A 99 -2.30 -11.03 -9.25
C ASN A 99 -1.32 -11.96 -8.52
N SER A 100 -0.49 -11.44 -7.62
CA SER A 100 0.43 -12.24 -6.81
C SER A 100 -0.32 -13.04 -5.74
N ASP A 101 0.26 -14.14 -5.28
CA ASP A 101 -0.32 -14.97 -4.21
C ASP A 101 -0.46 -14.19 -2.90
N PHE A 102 0.52 -13.32 -2.60
CA PHE A 102 0.44 -12.34 -1.51
C PHE A 102 -0.84 -11.48 -1.59
N SER A 103 -1.13 -10.91 -2.76
CA SER A 103 -2.31 -10.03 -2.92
C SER A 103 -3.63 -10.79 -2.82
N LYS A 104 -3.66 -12.04 -3.26
CA LYS A 104 -4.83 -12.92 -3.12
C LYS A 104 -5.06 -13.27 -1.65
N GLU A 105 -3.99 -13.62 -0.93
CA GLU A 105 -4.06 -13.91 0.50
C GLU A 105 -4.51 -12.67 1.28
N MET A 106 -3.89 -11.51 1.05
CA MET A 106 -4.27 -10.23 1.65
C MET A 106 -5.76 -9.92 1.41
N THR A 107 -6.26 -10.16 0.21
CA THR A 107 -7.67 -9.96 -0.13
C THR A 107 -8.57 -10.85 0.71
N ASN A 108 -8.22 -12.13 0.85
CA ASN A 108 -8.97 -13.08 1.66
C ASN A 108 -8.95 -12.70 3.16
N SER A 109 -7.79 -12.30 3.67
CA SER A 109 -7.63 -11.87 5.06
C SER A 109 -8.42 -10.60 5.36
N VAL A 110 -8.36 -9.59 4.49
CA VAL A 110 -9.14 -8.36 4.63
C VAL A 110 -10.64 -8.66 4.54
N GLN A 111 -11.07 -9.58 3.67
CA GLN A 111 -12.47 -9.97 3.59
C GLN A 111 -12.97 -10.60 4.89
N LYS A 112 -12.18 -11.46 5.53
CA LYS A 112 -12.51 -12.02 6.84
C LYS A 112 -12.68 -10.94 7.92
N TYR A 113 -11.80 -9.90 7.94
CA TYR A 113 -11.97 -8.77 8.84
C TYR A 113 -13.25 -7.98 8.58
N ILE A 114 -13.64 -7.79 7.32
CA ILE A 114 -14.87 -7.10 6.96
C ILE A 114 -16.10 -7.91 7.35
N ASP A 115 -16.06 -9.21 7.12
CA ASP A 115 -17.20 -10.11 7.34
C ASP A 115 -17.61 -10.17 8.82
N GLN A 116 -16.68 -9.99 9.75
CA GLN A 116 -17.03 -9.95 11.19
C GLN A 116 -17.92 -8.73 11.57
N PHE A 117 -18.03 -7.70 10.70
CA PHE A 117 -18.92 -6.54 10.92
C PHE A 117 -20.24 -6.65 10.18
N LYS A 118 -20.45 -7.72 9.41
CA LYS A 118 -21.76 -7.97 8.80
C LYS A 118 -22.66 -8.53 9.87
N SER A 119 -23.75 -7.83 10.20
CA SER A 119 -24.83 -8.42 10.99
C SER A 119 -25.32 -9.66 10.24
N GLU A 120 -25.49 -10.78 10.95
CA GLU A 120 -26.31 -11.85 10.45
C GLU A 120 -27.70 -11.23 10.25
N ALA A 121 -28.08 -11.04 9.00
CA ALA A 121 -29.43 -10.60 8.67
C ALA A 121 -30.33 -11.81 8.97
N ASP A 122 -31.09 -11.71 10.07
CA ASP A 122 -32.19 -12.61 10.39
C ASP A 122 -33.25 -12.67 9.25
#